data_16ecfeee72c2e827d93fcf3ede928709
#
_entry.id   16ecfeee72c2e827d93fcf3ede928709
#
_cell.length_a   1.000
_cell.length_b   1.000
_cell.length_c   1.000
_cell.angle_alpha   90.00
_cell.angle_beta   90.00
_cell.angle_gamma   90.00
#
_symmetry.space_group_name_H-M   'P 1'
#
loop_
_entity.id
_entity.type
_entity.pdbx_description
1 polymer ?
#
loop_
_entity_poly.entity_id
_entity_poly.type
_entity_poly.pdbx_seq_one_letter_code
_entity_poly.pdbx_strand_id
1 'polypeptide(L)'
;LPKSDLIVVPGGFSYGDYLRSGAIAAKSNILSEVISAGKKGSLILGICNGFQILIECGLLQGALLRNSGLKFISKDIFVKVQSNKNKFFNKYKTGKILKLNIAHNEGNYFTDKKHLEELENNELIPLKYSDQKGNINLKTNPNGSINNIAGIFNKNKNILGMMPHPERMADK
;
A
#
# COMPACT_ATOMS: atom_id res chain seq x y z
N LEU A 1 13.21 5.60 -17.84
CA LEU A 1 11.76 5.35 -17.94
C LEU A 1 11.15 6.24 -19.02
N PRO A 2 10.19 5.76 -19.85
CA PRO A 2 9.44 6.61 -20.76
C PRO A 2 8.58 7.62 -19.97
N LYS A 3 8.20 8.73 -20.61
CA LYS A 3 7.24 9.68 -20.03
C LYS A 3 5.90 8.96 -19.82
N SER A 4 5.42 8.93 -18.59
CA SER A 4 4.20 8.20 -18.20
C SER A 4 3.41 9.02 -17.19
N ASP A 5 2.06 8.93 -17.26
CA ASP A 5 1.17 9.59 -16.31
C ASP A 5 1.14 8.86 -14.95
N LEU A 6 1.37 7.54 -14.96
CA LEU A 6 1.41 6.69 -13.79
C LEU A 6 2.47 5.60 -13.97
N ILE A 7 3.27 5.38 -12.95
CA ILE A 7 4.19 4.24 -12.85
C ILE A 7 3.57 3.24 -11.86
N VAL A 8 3.39 2.00 -12.29
CA VAL A 8 2.91 0.92 -11.41
C VAL A 8 4.06 -0.02 -11.08
N VAL A 9 4.32 -0.22 -9.79
CA VAL A 9 5.20 -1.26 -9.27
C VAL A 9 4.28 -2.41 -8.83
N PRO A 10 4.20 -3.50 -9.61
CA PRO A 10 3.18 -4.53 -9.41
C PRO A 10 3.46 -5.43 -8.20
N GLY A 11 2.47 -6.26 -7.87
CA GLY A 11 2.62 -7.38 -6.96
C GLY A 11 3.45 -8.52 -7.56
N GLY A 12 3.79 -9.49 -6.73
CA GLY A 12 4.57 -10.67 -7.13
C GLY A 12 5.53 -11.11 -6.04
N PHE A 13 6.54 -11.88 -6.46
CA PHE A 13 7.66 -12.36 -5.64
C PHE A 13 8.97 -11.94 -6.29
N SER A 14 9.28 -10.66 -6.22
CA SER A 14 10.47 -10.10 -6.87
C SER A 14 11.75 -10.68 -6.28
N TYR A 15 12.54 -11.35 -7.12
CA TYR A 15 13.80 -12.00 -6.70
C TYR A 15 13.62 -13.05 -5.59
N GLY A 16 12.44 -13.69 -5.51
CA GLY A 16 12.13 -14.73 -4.53
C GLY A 16 11.98 -14.23 -3.09
N ASP A 17 11.89 -12.91 -2.88
CA ASP A 17 11.78 -12.26 -1.56
C ASP A 17 12.85 -12.69 -0.55
N TYR A 18 14.06 -13.00 -1.02
CA TYR A 18 15.19 -13.31 -0.15
C TYR A 18 15.54 -12.13 0.75
N LEU A 19 15.94 -12.40 1.99
CA LEU A 19 16.21 -11.48 3.10
C LEU A 19 14.91 -10.86 3.64
N ARG A 20 14.25 -10.04 2.86
CA ARG A 20 13.01 -9.32 3.13
C ARG A 20 12.29 -9.05 1.82
N SER A 21 10.95 -9.14 1.82
CA SER A 21 10.17 -8.86 0.63
C SER A 21 10.48 -7.48 0.06
N GLY A 22 10.83 -7.44 -1.22
CA GLY A 22 11.19 -6.21 -1.93
C GLY A 22 12.64 -5.71 -1.76
N ALA A 23 13.43 -6.26 -0.82
CA ALA A 23 14.76 -5.71 -0.48
C ALA A 23 15.76 -5.77 -1.65
N ILE A 24 15.81 -6.87 -2.41
CA ILE A 24 16.69 -7.01 -3.58
C ILE A 24 16.16 -6.17 -4.74
N ALA A 25 14.86 -6.22 -5.00
CA ALA A 25 14.22 -5.46 -6.06
C ALA A 25 14.48 -3.95 -5.91
N ALA A 26 14.43 -3.42 -4.68
CA ALA A 26 14.71 -2.02 -4.37
C ALA A 26 16.11 -1.53 -4.80
N LYS A 27 17.05 -2.45 -5.02
CA LYS A 27 18.42 -2.15 -5.48
C LYS A 27 18.60 -2.30 -6.99
N SER A 28 17.56 -2.66 -7.73
CA SER A 28 17.63 -2.82 -9.18
C SER A 28 17.78 -1.45 -9.89
N ASN A 29 18.45 -1.46 -11.05
CA ASN A 29 18.70 -0.23 -11.82
C ASN A 29 17.40 0.53 -12.16
N ILE A 30 16.32 -0.19 -12.49
CA ILE A 30 15.04 0.43 -12.81
C ILE A 30 14.46 1.21 -11.63
N LEU A 31 14.68 0.76 -10.39
CA LEU A 31 14.18 1.43 -9.20
C LEU A 31 14.87 2.78 -8.96
N SER A 32 16.12 2.96 -9.38
CA SER A 32 16.78 4.27 -9.31
C SER A 32 16.04 5.31 -10.16
N GLU A 33 15.54 4.91 -11.33
CA GLU A 33 14.72 5.78 -12.18
C GLU A 33 13.33 6.03 -11.60
N VAL A 34 12.69 5.01 -11.01
CA VAL A 34 11.41 5.15 -10.29
C VAL A 34 11.54 6.13 -9.13
N ILE A 35 12.62 6.01 -8.34
CA ILE A 35 12.90 6.94 -7.23
C ILE A 35 13.06 8.37 -7.76
N SER A 36 13.84 8.56 -8.82
CA SER A 36 14.02 9.87 -9.45
C SER A 36 12.70 10.45 -9.95
N ALA A 37 11.87 9.65 -10.62
CA ALA A 37 10.55 10.06 -11.11
C ALA A 37 9.61 10.45 -9.95
N GLY A 38 9.57 9.64 -8.87
CA GLY A 38 8.77 9.93 -7.68
C GLY A 38 9.15 11.25 -7.01
N LYS A 39 10.45 11.51 -6.86
CA LYS A 39 10.96 12.78 -6.33
C LYS A 39 10.59 13.99 -7.20
N LYS A 40 10.45 13.80 -8.50
CA LYS A 40 10.00 14.83 -9.47
C LYS A 40 8.47 14.98 -9.52
N GLY A 41 7.71 14.22 -8.74
CA GLY A 41 6.26 14.33 -8.63
C GLY A 41 5.45 13.42 -9.54
N SER A 42 6.08 12.48 -10.26
CA SER A 42 5.36 11.45 -11.02
C SER A 42 4.46 10.63 -10.09
N LEU A 43 3.28 10.23 -10.58
CA LEU A 43 2.40 9.33 -9.83
C LEU A 43 2.99 7.92 -9.83
N ILE A 44 3.07 7.30 -8.64
CA ILE A 44 3.56 5.94 -8.47
C ILE A 44 2.56 5.16 -7.62
N LEU A 45 2.19 3.96 -8.09
CA LEU A 45 1.36 3.01 -7.37
C LEU A 45 2.14 1.73 -7.11
N GLY A 46 2.35 1.39 -5.84
CA GLY A 46 2.90 0.10 -5.41
C GLY A 46 1.81 -0.82 -4.90
N ILE A 47 1.67 -2.00 -5.51
CA ILE A 47 0.67 -3.00 -5.14
C ILE A 47 1.36 -4.20 -4.51
N CYS A 48 0.95 -4.61 -3.30
CA CYS A 48 1.45 -5.78 -2.58
C CYS A 48 3.00 -5.79 -2.51
N ASN A 49 3.69 -6.65 -3.26
CA ASN A 49 5.15 -6.64 -3.34
C ASN A 49 5.72 -5.28 -3.81
N GLY A 50 5.01 -4.58 -4.70
CA GLY A 50 5.36 -3.21 -5.08
C GLY A 50 5.33 -2.23 -3.91
N PHE A 51 4.38 -2.35 -2.99
CA PHE A 51 4.38 -1.55 -1.77
C PHE A 51 5.59 -1.86 -0.88
N GLN A 52 5.93 -3.15 -0.72
CA GLN A 52 7.14 -3.58 0.00
C GLN A 52 8.39 -2.94 -0.62
N ILE A 53 8.52 -2.98 -1.95
CA ILE A 53 9.64 -2.35 -2.69
C ILE A 53 9.69 -0.84 -2.45
N LEU A 54 8.55 -0.13 -2.48
CA LEU A 54 8.50 1.32 -2.24
C LEU A 54 8.93 1.71 -0.82
N ILE A 55 8.67 0.87 0.17
CA ILE A 55 9.20 1.03 1.54
C ILE A 55 10.71 0.78 1.55
N GLU A 56 11.16 -0.34 1.00
CA GLU A 56 12.58 -0.72 1.01
C GLU A 56 13.48 0.30 0.27
N CYS A 57 12.98 0.96 -0.75
CA CYS A 57 13.73 2.02 -1.45
C CYS A 57 13.54 3.42 -0.84
N GLY A 58 12.81 3.55 0.28
CA GLY A 58 12.65 4.80 1.02
C GLY A 58 11.69 5.82 0.39
N LEU A 59 10.86 5.42 -0.56
CA LEU A 59 9.81 6.28 -1.13
C LEU A 59 8.56 6.34 -0.25
N LEU A 60 8.33 5.33 0.56
CA LEU A 60 7.31 5.27 1.61
C LEU A 60 7.97 4.91 2.94
N GLN A 61 7.38 5.35 4.05
CA GLN A 61 7.90 5.12 5.39
C GLN A 61 7.20 3.94 6.06
N GLY A 62 7.80 3.43 7.16
CA GLY A 62 7.31 2.28 7.91
C GLY A 62 7.96 0.98 7.50
N ALA A 63 7.30 -0.12 7.82
CA ALA A 63 7.74 -1.48 7.49
C ALA A 63 6.53 -2.38 7.21
N LEU A 64 6.73 -3.40 6.39
CA LEU A 64 5.76 -4.48 6.21
C LEU A 64 6.33 -5.74 6.87
N LEU A 65 5.67 -6.20 7.92
CA LEU A 65 6.04 -7.34 8.73
C LEU A 65 5.22 -8.57 8.32
N ARG A 66 5.61 -9.74 8.84
CA ARG A 66 4.78 -10.95 8.72
C ARG A 66 3.39 -10.70 9.28
N ASN A 67 2.40 -11.28 8.62
CA ASN A 67 1.03 -11.28 9.12
C ASN A 67 0.98 -11.76 10.56
N SER A 68 0.13 -11.17 11.40
CA SER A 68 0.01 -11.52 12.82
C SER A 68 -0.28 -13.00 13.08
N GLY A 69 -0.96 -13.67 12.13
CA GLY A 69 -1.21 -15.12 12.19
C GLY A 69 -0.07 -15.99 11.66
N LEU A 70 1.07 -15.43 11.26
CA LEU A 70 2.26 -16.10 10.71
C LEU A 70 1.96 -17.01 9.49
N LYS A 71 0.87 -16.76 8.80
CA LYS A 71 0.40 -17.54 7.64
C LYS A 71 0.20 -16.65 6.43
N PHE A 72 0.37 -17.24 5.25
CA PHE A 72 -0.06 -16.64 4.00
C PHE A 72 -1.59 -16.47 4.01
N ILE A 73 -2.05 -15.29 3.62
CA ILE A 73 -3.48 -14.96 3.56
C ILE A 73 -3.82 -14.65 2.10
N SER A 74 -4.79 -15.39 1.54
CA SER A 74 -5.39 -15.09 0.25
C SER A 74 -6.90 -15.08 0.42
N LYS A 75 -7.51 -13.90 0.35
CA LYS A 75 -8.97 -13.74 0.51
C LYS A 75 -9.48 -12.39 0.02
N ASP A 76 -10.77 -12.32 -0.22
CA ASP A 76 -11.47 -11.05 -0.39
C ASP A 76 -11.58 -10.31 0.94
N ILE A 77 -11.39 -9.00 0.89
CA ILE A 77 -11.50 -8.08 2.01
C ILE A 77 -12.27 -6.83 1.59
N PHE A 78 -12.66 -6.04 2.57
CA PHE A 78 -13.20 -4.71 2.33
C PHE A 78 -12.23 -3.65 2.85
N VAL A 79 -12.13 -2.56 2.09
CA VAL A 79 -11.40 -1.36 2.51
C VAL A 79 -12.30 -0.14 2.41
N LYS A 80 -12.12 0.77 3.34
CA LYS A 80 -12.83 2.06 3.38
C LYS A 80 -11.90 3.17 2.91
N VAL A 81 -12.35 3.94 1.92
CA VAL A 81 -11.67 5.15 1.44
C VAL A 81 -11.76 6.23 2.52
N GLN A 82 -10.62 6.67 3.04
CA GLN A 82 -10.56 7.66 4.13
C GLN A 82 -10.61 9.10 3.63
N SER A 83 -9.98 9.38 2.47
CA SER A 83 -9.96 10.70 1.85
C SER A 83 -9.90 10.58 0.33
N ASN A 84 -10.61 11.45 -0.38
CA ASN A 84 -10.58 11.56 -1.84
C ASN A 84 -9.84 12.82 -2.33
N LYS A 85 -9.23 13.59 -1.44
CA LYS A 85 -8.45 14.80 -1.75
C LYS A 85 -7.05 14.45 -2.27
N ASN A 86 -7.00 13.59 -3.29
CA ASN A 86 -5.76 13.14 -3.93
C ASN A 86 -6.04 12.63 -5.36
N LYS A 87 -5.01 12.43 -6.17
CA LYS A 87 -5.15 12.01 -7.57
C LYS A 87 -5.61 10.56 -7.76
N PHE A 88 -5.37 9.69 -6.78
CA PHE A 88 -5.70 8.25 -6.87
C PHE A 88 -7.17 7.96 -6.58
N PHE A 89 -7.79 8.71 -5.64
CA PHE A 89 -9.16 8.44 -5.17
C PHE A 89 -10.15 9.58 -5.44
N ASN A 90 -9.80 10.58 -6.25
CA ASN A 90 -10.63 11.77 -6.50
C ASN A 90 -12.02 11.46 -7.11
N LYS A 91 -12.16 10.30 -7.77
CA LYS A 91 -13.45 9.84 -8.32
C LYS A 91 -14.31 9.05 -7.34
N TYR A 92 -13.78 8.73 -6.15
CA TYR A 92 -14.53 8.03 -5.12
C TYR A 92 -15.07 9.02 -4.09
N LYS A 93 -16.22 8.71 -3.48
CA LYS A 93 -16.68 9.44 -2.30
C LYS A 93 -15.89 8.98 -1.07
N THR A 94 -15.52 9.91 -0.19
CA THR A 94 -14.97 9.58 1.13
C THR A 94 -15.97 8.66 1.87
N GLY A 95 -15.48 7.62 2.51
CA GLY A 95 -16.31 6.58 3.13
C GLY A 95 -16.75 5.47 2.18
N LYS A 96 -16.47 5.54 0.87
CA LYS A 96 -16.77 4.44 -0.07
C LYS A 96 -16.08 3.16 0.37
N ILE A 97 -16.82 2.07 0.37
CA ILE A 97 -16.31 0.72 0.63
C ILE A 97 -15.98 0.06 -0.71
N LEU A 98 -14.79 -0.49 -0.80
CA LEU A 98 -14.33 -1.26 -1.94
C LEU A 98 -14.09 -2.70 -1.49
N LYS A 99 -14.56 -3.66 -2.29
CA LYS A 99 -14.21 -5.07 -2.15
C LYS A 99 -12.96 -5.33 -2.98
N LEU A 100 -11.90 -5.81 -2.37
CA LEU A 100 -10.61 -6.09 -3.00
C LEU A 100 -10.09 -7.45 -2.53
N ASN A 101 -9.07 -7.97 -3.21
CA ASN A 101 -8.38 -9.21 -2.80
C ASN A 101 -7.04 -8.87 -2.15
N ILE A 102 -6.61 -9.69 -1.19
CA ILE A 102 -5.24 -9.72 -0.67
C ILE A 102 -4.64 -11.11 -0.86
N ALA A 103 -3.32 -11.17 -1.12
CA ALA A 103 -2.57 -12.41 -1.25
C ALA A 103 -1.10 -12.18 -0.82
N HIS A 104 -0.80 -12.37 0.47
CA HIS A 104 0.51 -12.04 1.02
C HIS A 104 0.82 -12.81 2.32
N ASN A 105 2.11 -12.94 2.63
CA ASN A 105 2.64 -13.43 3.90
C ASN A 105 3.12 -12.27 4.80
N GLU A 106 3.58 -11.18 4.17
CA GLU A 106 4.13 -9.98 4.81
C GLU A 106 3.34 -8.75 4.38
N GLY A 107 2.19 -8.53 5.01
CA GLY A 107 1.31 -7.39 4.74
C GLY A 107 0.94 -6.58 5.97
N ASN A 108 1.51 -6.91 7.13
CA ASN A 108 1.28 -6.23 8.39
C ASN A 108 2.07 -4.93 8.42
N TYR A 109 1.42 -3.81 8.07
CA TYR A 109 2.06 -2.50 8.13
C TYR A 109 2.31 -2.07 9.56
N PHE A 110 3.56 -1.67 9.82
CA PHE A 110 4.03 -1.22 11.12
C PHE A 110 4.78 0.11 11.00
N THR A 111 4.60 0.97 12.00
CA THR A 111 5.36 2.20 12.17
C THR A 111 5.37 2.61 13.64
N ASP A 112 6.28 3.50 14.04
CA ASP A 112 6.29 4.08 15.38
C ASP A 112 5.14 5.08 15.59
N LYS A 113 4.90 5.42 16.86
CA LYS A 113 3.80 6.30 17.26
C LYS A 113 3.89 7.69 16.62
N LYS A 114 5.08 8.29 16.58
CA LYS A 114 5.29 9.61 16.02
C LYS A 114 4.94 9.66 14.54
N HIS A 115 5.39 8.66 13.78
CA HIS A 115 5.10 8.58 12.35
C HIS A 115 3.62 8.24 12.09
N LEU A 116 2.99 7.41 12.94
CA LEU A 116 1.55 7.15 12.84
C LEU A 116 0.74 8.44 13.01
N GLU A 117 1.06 9.26 14.00
CA GLU A 117 0.45 10.57 14.20
C GLU A 117 0.67 11.50 13.00
N GLU A 118 1.86 11.49 12.39
CA GLU A 118 2.13 12.24 11.15
C GLU A 118 1.27 11.76 9.98
N LEU A 119 1.13 10.44 9.79
CA LEU A 119 0.27 9.87 8.75
C LEU A 119 -1.20 10.28 8.93
N GLU A 120 -1.70 10.27 10.16
CA GLU A 120 -3.08 10.64 10.47
C GLU A 120 -3.33 12.14 10.29
N ASN A 121 -2.48 12.98 10.87
CA ASN A 121 -2.63 14.43 10.84
C ASN A 121 -2.54 15.02 9.42
N ASN A 122 -1.79 14.37 8.52
CA ASN A 122 -1.62 14.83 7.15
C ASN A 122 -2.54 14.10 6.14
N GLU A 123 -3.50 13.30 6.61
CA GLU A 123 -4.39 12.49 5.74
C GLU A 123 -3.59 11.59 4.76
N LEU A 124 -2.53 10.94 5.25
CA LEU A 124 -1.66 10.06 4.44
C LEU A 124 -2.09 8.58 4.47
N ILE A 125 -3.22 8.28 5.10
CA ILE A 125 -3.81 6.94 5.15
C ILE A 125 -5.07 6.93 4.28
N PRO A 126 -4.96 6.63 2.96
CA PRO A 126 -6.13 6.66 2.08
C PRO A 126 -7.08 5.49 2.27
N LEU A 127 -6.56 4.33 2.71
CA LEU A 127 -7.32 3.09 2.81
C LEU A 127 -7.12 2.42 4.16
N LYS A 128 -8.21 2.03 4.81
CA LYS A 128 -8.21 1.17 6.00
C LYS A 128 -9.04 -0.08 5.77
N TYR A 129 -8.60 -1.23 6.30
CA TYR A 129 -9.40 -2.46 6.33
C TYR A 129 -10.68 -2.24 7.12
N SER A 130 -11.78 -2.73 6.59
CA SER A 130 -13.12 -2.59 7.18
C SER A 130 -13.95 -3.85 6.94
N ASP A 131 -15.15 -3.90 7.49
CA ASP A 131 -16.19 -4.81 7.03
C ASP A 131 -16.98 -4.22 5.85
N GLN A 132 -17.96 -4.97 5.34
CA GLN A 132 -18.83 -4.55 4.25
C GLN A 132 -19.68 -3.32 4.60
N LYS A 133 -19.91 -3.05 5.89
CA LYS A 133 -20.64 -1.88 6.38
C LYS A 133 -19.74 -0.67 6.66
N GLY A 134 -18.42 -0.83 6.49
CA GLY A 134 -17.41 0.22 6.72
C GLY A 134 -17.00 0.37 8.18
N ASN A 135 -17.29 -0.60 9.05
CA ASN A 135 -16.79 -0.61 10.42
C ASN A 135 -15.31 -1.00 10.42
N ILE A 136 -14.49 -0.24 11.17
CA ILE A 136 -13.05 -0.44 11.31
C ILE A 136 -12.77 -0.87 12.76
N ASN A 137 -12.33 -2.09 12.96
CA ASN A 137 -12.00 -2.64 14.29
C ASN A 137 -11.03 -3.82 14.16
N LEU A 138 -10.59 -4.40 15.27
CA LEU A 138 -9.63 -5.50 15.29
C LEU A 138 -10.11 -6.75 14.51
N LYS A 139 -11.41 -7.03 14.49
CA LYS A 139 -11.97 -8.18 13.76
C LYS A 139 -11.92 -8.01 12.24
N THR A 140 -11.90 -6.77 11.78
CA THR A 140 -11.82 -6.43 10.34
C THR A 140 -10.38 -6.30 9.84
N ASN A 141 -9.40 -6.43 10.73
CA ASN A 141 -7.98 -6.39 10.40
C ASN A 141 -7.49 -7.80 10.00
N PRO A 142 -7.14 -8.03 8.72
CA PRO A 142 -6.81 -9.36 8.26
C PRO A 142 -5.40 -9.81 8.63
N ASN A 143 -4.47 -8.88 8.90
CA ASN A 143 -3.03 -9.16 8.92
C ASN A 143 -2.27 -8.55 10.10
N GLY A 144 -2.94 -7.77 10.95
CA GLY A 144 -2.33 -7.13 12.11
C GLY A 144 -1.79 -5.71 11.86
N SER A 145 -2.02 -5.13 10.68
CA SER A 145 -1.58 -3.76 10.35
C SER A 145 -2.02 -2.76 11.42
N ILE A 146 -1.09 -1.91 11.86
CA ILE A 146 -1.40 -0.85 12.81
C ILE A 146 -2.58 0.00 12.31
N ASN A 147 -3.53 0.29 13.19
CA ASN A 147 -4.71 1.12 12.89
C ASN A 147 -5.50 0.70 11.63
N ASN A 148 -5.53 -0.61 11.33
CA ASN A 148 -6.17 -1.19 10.14
C ASN A 148 -5.66 -0.61 8.80
N ILE A 149 -4.45 -0.07 8.74
CA ILE A 149 -3.90 0.54 7.53
C ILE A 149 -3.77 -0.50 6.42
N ALA A 150 -4.43 -0.25 5.28
CA ALA A 150 -4.35 -1.07 4.08
C ALA A 150 -3.47 -0.44 2.99
N GLY A 151 -3.18 0.85 3.10
CA GLY A 151 -2.31 1.59 2.21
C GLY A 151 -1.98 2.97 2.75
N ILE A 152 -0.84 3.52 2.31
CA ILE A 152 -0.35 4.83 2.71
C ILE A 152 0.12 5.66 1.52
N PHE A 153 0.13 6.96 1.69
CA PHE A 153 0.81 7.91 0.81
C PHE A 153 2.17 8.33 1.34
N ASN A 154 3.03 8.79 0.43
CA ASN A 154 4.12 9.68 0.81
C ASN A 154 3.58 11.09 1.13
N LYS A 155 4.42 11.96 1.68
CA LYS A 155 4.06 13.33 2.10
C LYS A 155 3.41 14.17 0.98
N ASN A 156 3.85 14.00 -0.25
CA ASN A 156 3.34 14.76 -1.42
C ASN A 156 2.09 14.14 -2.05
N LYS A 157 1.61 13.01 -1.53
CA LYS A 157 0.45 12.25 -2.06
C LYS A 157 0.55 11.86 -3.55
N ASN A 158 1.76 11.80 -4.08
CA ASN A 158 2.03 11.33 -5.44
C ASN A 158 2.49 9.87 -5.52
N ILE A 159 2.79 9.26 -4.38
CA ILE A 159 3.18 7.85 -4.29
C ILE A 159 2.21 7.15 -3.34
N LEU A 160 1.55 6.10 -3.82
CA LEU A 160 0.64 5.24 -3.08
C LEU A 160 1.20 3.84 -2.99
N GLY A 161 1.30 3.30 -1.78
CA GLY A 161 1.52 1.88 -1.53
C GLY A 161 0.29 1.25 -0.90
N MET A 162 -0.13 0.08 -1.39
CA MET A 162 -1.27 -0.65 -0.83
C MET A 162 -1.06 -2.16 -0.93
N MET A 163 -1.51 -2.90 0.10
CA MET A 163 -1.45 -4.37 0.09
C MET A 163 -2.54 -5.03 -0.74
N PRO A 164 -3.78 -4.51 -0.80
CA PRO A 164 -4.82 -5.06 -1.65
C PRO A 164 -4.50 -4.93 -3.15
N HIS A 165 -5.06 -5.87 -3.93
CA HIS A 165 -4.90 -6.02 -5.37
C HIS A 165 -6.12 -5.48 -6.13
N PRO A 166 -6.14 -4.21 -6.56
CA PRO A 166 -7.27 -3.67 -7.31
C PRO A 166 -7.41 -4.30 -8.70
N GLU A 167 -6.29 -4.71 -9.32
CA GLU A 167 -6.26 -5.33 -10.63
C GLU A 167 -7.01 -6.66 -10.70
N ARG A 168 -7.16 -7.37 -9.57
CA ARG A 168 -7.91 -8.64 -9.50
C ARG A 168 -9.42 -8.45 -9.43
N MET A 169 -9.91 -7.23 -9.35
CA MET A 169 -11.32 -6.87 -9.22
C MET A 169 -11.77 -5.88 -10.31
N ALA A 170 -10.98 -5.71 -11.37
CA ALA A 170 -11.24 -4.74 -12.43
C ALA A 170 -12.41 -5.14 -13.34
N ASP A 171 -12.70 -6.44 -13.45
CA ASP A 171 -13.71 -7.00 -14.37
C ASP A 171 -15.09 -7.19 -13.71
N LYS A 172 -15.40 -6.48 -12.61
CA LYS A 172 -16.66 -6.64 -11.86
C LYS A 172 -17.42 -5.33 -11.74
#